data_5c7adac8e163ea6c2a4d5c6aa0506092
#
_entry.id   5c7adac8e163ea6c2a4d5c6aa0506092
#
_cell.length_a   1.000
_cell.length_b   1.000
_cell.length_c   1.000
_cell.angle_alpha   90.00
_cell.angle_beta   90.00
_cell.angle_gamma   90.00
#
_symmetry.space_group_name_H-M   'P 1'
#
loop_
_entity.id
_entity.type
_entity.pdbx_description
1 polymer ?
#
loop_
_entity_poly.entity_id
_entity_poly.type
_entity_poly.pdbx_seq_one_letter_code
_entity_poly.pdbx_strand_id
1 'polypeptide(L)'
;MPQIKTHLRLDSLINMETGDVCDVDVLKNQPVVAFCGIANPEGFRQILQDTQAQLKVFKAFPDHHEYSLNDIKELESRALQEEAKFILVSEKDAVKLKDIKFSFPVYKVVIDLEILEGREIFNNQITTSRRSTTNRGGN
;
A
#
# COMPACT_ATOMS: atom_id res chain seq x y z
N MET A 1 22.60 11.97 22.43
CA MET A 1 21.65 10.92 22.60
C MET A 1 21.20 10.34 21.26
N PRO A 2 21.31 9.07 21.11
CA PRO A 2 20.89 8.49 19.83
C PRO A 2 19.39 8.53 19.70
N GLN A 3 18.97 8.79 18.51
CA GLN A 3 17.56 8.78 18.19
C GLN A 3 17.22 7.50 17.46
N ILE A 4 16.07 6.96 17.79
CA ILE A 4 15.57 5.83 17.06
C ILE A 4 14.78 6.38 15.87
N LYS A 5 15.26 6.06 14.70
CA LYS A 5 14.60 6.49 13.49
C LYS A 5 13.68 5.40 12.99
N THR A 6 12.49 5.79 12.59
CA THR A 6 11.54 4.85 12.02
C THR A 6 11.27 5.25 10.59
N HIS A 7 10.99 4.27 9.78
CA HIS A 7 10.73 4.47 8.37
C HIS A 7 9.63 3.52 7.94
N LEU A 8 8.58 4.09 7.37
CA LEU A 8 7.50 3.27 6.82
C LEU A 8 7.84 2.89 5.41
N ARG A 9 7.66 1.65 5.10
CA ARG A 9 7.91 1.16 3.76
C ARG A 9 6.84 0.16 3.37
N LEU A 10 6.71 -0.02 2.07
CA LEU A 10 5.77 -0.98 1.53
C LEU A 10 6.36 -2.37 1.72
N ASP A 11 5.64 -3.22 2.40
CA ASP A 11 6.08 -4.58 2.66
C ASP A 11 5.63 -5.54 1.57
N SER A 12 4.37 -5.49 1.22
CA SER A 12 3.82 -6.41 0.23
C SER A 12 2.54 -5.85 -0.33
N LEU A 13 2.06 -6.53 -1.36
CA LEU A 13 0.80 -6.20 -2.02
C LEU A 13 -0.12 -7.41 -1.93
N ILE A 14 -1.39 -7.16 -1.71
CA ILE A 14 -2.36 -8.25 -1.66
C ILE A 14 -3.43 -7.97 -2.70
N ASN A 15 -3.61 -8.90 -3.63
CA ASN A 15 -4.64 -8.79 -4.64
C ASN A 15 -5.99 -8.82 -3.96
N MET A 16 -6.83 -7.81 -4.19
CA MET A 16 -8.08 -7.70 -3.47
C MET A 16 -9.11 -8.71 -3.93
N GLU A 17 -8.95 -9.24 -5.13
CA GLU A 17 -9.90 -10.23 -5.63
C GLU A 17 -9.53 -11.64 -5.21
N THR A 18 -8.24 -11.99 -5.29
CA THR A 18 -7.79 -13.36 -5.06
C THR A 18 -7.18 -13.56 -3.69
N GLY A 19 -6.71 -12.50 -3.05
CA GLY A 19 -6.00 -12.63 -1.79
C GLY A 19 -4.54 -12.99 -1.94
N ASP A 20 -4.06 -13.12 -3.17
CA ASP A 20 -2.66 -13.47 -3.41
C ASP A 20 -1.74 -12.37 -2.93
N VAL A 21 -0.63 -12.77 -2.34
CA VAL A 21 0.39 -11.84 -1.85
C VAL A 21 1.48 -11.73 -2.89
N CYS A 22 1.84 -10.49 -3.22
CA CYS A 22 2.89 -10.22 -4.19
C CYS A 22 4.00 -9.42 -3.55
N ASP A 23 5.21 -9.63 -4.07
CA ASP A 23 6.37 -8.88 -3.62
C ASP A 23 6.29 -7.45 -4.16
N VAL A 24 6.84 -6.51 -3.41
CA VAL A 24 6.87 -5.11 -3.80
C VAL A 24 7.65 -4.90 -5.09
N ASP A 25 8.57 -5.80 -5.41
CA ASP A 25 9.39 -5.66 -6.61
C ASP A 25 8.57 -5.67 -7.89
N VAL A 26 7.34 -6.18 -7.87
CA VAL A 26 6.51 -6.18 -9.07
C VAL A 26 6.14 -4.76 -9.50
N LEU A 27 6.31 -3.78 -8.61
CA LEU A 27 5.97 -2.39 -8.90
C LEU A 27 7.09 -1.63 -9.60
N LYS A 28 8.30 -2.15 -9.55
CA LYS A 28 9.44 -1.38 -10.03
C LYS A 28 9.28 -1.04 -11.50
N ASN A 29 9.32 0.26 -11.80
CA ASN A 29 9.20 0.77 -13.16
C ASN A 29 7.85 0.47 -13.82
N GLN A 30 6.84 0.09 -13.03
CA GLN A 30 5.53 -0.18 -13.60
C GLN A 30 4.60 1.01 -13.41
N PRO A 31 3.80 1.33 -14.42
CA PRO A 31 2.82 2.42 -14.27
C PRO A 31 1.67 1.98 -13.38
N VAL A 32 1.35 2.80 -12.39
CA VAL A 32 0.31 2.49 -11.44
C VAL A 32 -0.54 3.72 -11.15
N VAL A 33 -1.77 3.48 -10.73
CA VAL A 33 -2.66 4.49 -10.19
C VAL A 33 -2.89 4.14 -8.74
N ALA A 34 -2.91 5.13 -7.87
CA ALA A 34 -3.12 4.87 -6.46
C ALA A 34 -4.12 5.86 -5.89
N PHE A 35 -4.84 5.45 -4.86
CA PHE A 35 -5.75 6.34 -4.17
C PHE A 35 -5.86 5.96 -2.70
N CYS A 36 -6.30 6.89 -1.89
CA CYS A 36 -6.50 6.66 -0.47
C CYS A 36 -7.44 7.74 0.08
N GLY A 37 -8.03 7.45 1.24
CA GLY A 37 -8.83 8.41 2.00
C GLY A 37 -8.40 8.33 3.44
N ILE A 38 -7.16 8.72 3.72
CA ILE A 38 -6.56 8.63 5.05
C ILE A 38 -6.06 10.00 5.46
N ALA A 39 -5.70 10.12 6.75
CA ALA A 39 -5.31 11.41 7.31
C ALA A 39 -4.00 11.93 6.75
N ASN A 40 -3.08 11.04 6.35
CA ASN A 40 -1.78 11.47 5.84
C ASN A 40 -1.53 10.91 4.44
N PRO A 41 -2.17 11.47 3.42
CA PRO A 41 -2.00 10.95 2.06
C PRO A 41 -0.58 11.14 1.52
N GLU A 42 0.11 12.21 1.93
CA GLU A 42 1.47 12.43 1.45
C GLU A 42 2.43 11.35 1.93
N GLY A 43 2.23 10.88 3.16
CA GLY A 43 3.04 9.78 3.66
C GLY A 43 2.84 8.52 2.83
N PHE A 44 1.60 8.24 2.47
CA PHE A 44 1.28 7.10 1.65
C PHE A 44 1.89 7.25 0.25
N ARG A 45 1.77 8.44 -0.32
CA ARG A 45 2.34 8.71 -1.62
C ARG A 45 3.85 8.50 -1.64
N GLN A 46 4.53 8.98 -0.59
CA GLN A 46 5.98 8.83 -0.51
C GLN A 46 6.38 7.36 -0.44
N ILE A 47 5.63 6.57 0.31
CA ILE A 47 5.91 5.14 0.40
C ILE A 47 5.81 4.49 -0.98
N LEU A 48 4.82 4.87 -1.76
CA LEU A 48 4.65 4.32 -3.10
C LEU A 48 5.78 4.76 -4.01
N GLN A 49 6.20 6.01 -3.91
CA GLN A 49 7.30 6.50 -4.74
C GLN A 49 8.61 5.79 -4.41
N ASP A 50 8.79 5.40 -3.17
CA ASP A 50 10.00 4.70 -2.76
C ASP A 50 10.11 3.32 -3.38
N THR A 51 9.02 2.77 -3.91
CA THR A 51 9.05 1.48 -4.59
C THR A 51 9.59 1.58 -6.02
N GLN A 52 9.80 2.81 -6.51
CA GLN A 52 10.23 3.07 -7.87
C GLN A 52 9.14 2.75 -8.90
N ALA A 53 7.89 2.64 -8.46
CA ALA A 53 6.76 2.54 -9.37
C ALA A 53 6.56 3.88 -10.08
N GLN A 54 6.01 3.82 -11.28
CA GLN A 54 5.65 5.02 -12.00
C GLN A 54 4.24 5.41 -11.59
N LEU A 55 4.15 6.34 -10.63
CA LEU A 55 2.86 6.75 -10.08
C LEU A 55 2.23 7.76 -11.03
N LYS A 56 1.36 7.26 -11.91
CA LYS A 56 0.74 8.10 -12.94
C LYS A 56 -0.36 8.98 -12.40
N VAL A 57 -1.13 8.48 -11.46
CA VAL A 57 -2.21 9.22 -10.83
C VAL A 57 -2.20 8.89 -9.36
N PHE A 58 -2.33 9.91 -8.54
CA PHE A 58 -2.50 9.71 -7.10
C PHE A 58 -3.69 10.56 -6.67
N LYS A 59 -4.76 9.90 -6.23
CA LYS A 59 -5.97 10.59 -5.81
C LYS A 59 -6.11 10.49 -4.30
N ALA A 60 -6.14 11.63 -3.64
CA ALA A 60 -6.35 11.68 -2.19
C ALA A 60 -7.78 12.12 -1.94
N PHE A 61 -8.59 11.20 -1.40
CA PHE A 61 -9.94 11.52 -0.95
C PHE A 61 -9.89 12.01 0.48
N PRO A 62 -10.93 12.68 0.95
CA PRO A 62 -10.96 13.07 2.37
C PRO A 62 -10.86 11.85 3.28
N ASP A 63 -10.32 12.07 4.48
CA ASP A 63 -10.25 11.01 5.47
C ASP A 63 -11.65 10.48 5.74
N HIS A 64 -11.78 9.17 5.88
CA HIS A 64 -13.06 8.48 6.09
C HIS A 64 -14.03 8.60 4.92
N HIS A 65 -13.48 8.85 3.72
CA HIS A 65 -14.32 8.92 2.51
C HIS A 65 -15.03 7.60 2.28
N GLU A 66 -16.28 7.69 1.85
CA GLU A 66 -17.05 6.51 1.45
C GLU A 66 -17.10 6.46 -0.06
N TYR A 67 -16.63 5.36 -0.62
CA TYR A 67 -16.44 5.25 -2.06
C TYR A 67 -17.75 4.91 -2.76
N SER A 68 -18.03 5.63 -3.82
CA SER A 68 -19.19 5.36 -4.67
C SER A 68 -18.74 4.60 -5.91
N LEU A 69 -19.71 4.03 -6.62
CA LEU A 69 -19.40 3.38 -7.89
C LEU A 69 -18.80 4.36 -8.89
N ASN A 70 -19.24 5.62 -8.84
CA ASN A 70 -18.66 6.63 -9.72
C ASN A 70 -17.19 6.87 -9.42
N ASP A 71 -16.83 6.89 -8.13
CA ASP A 71 -15.42 7.03 -7.75
C ASP A 71 -14.59 5.93 -8.37
N ILE A 72 -15.09 4.70 -8.28
CA ILE A 72 -14.35 3.54 -8.76
C ILE A 72 -14.24 3.57 -10.28
N LYS A 73 -15.34 3.90 -10.94
CA LYS A 73 -15.33 3.95 -12.40
C LYS A 73 -14.37 5.01 -12.92
N GLU A 74 -14.31 6.14 -12.22
CA GLU A 74 -13.40 7.20 -12.63
C GLU A 74 -11.95 6.75 -12.46
N LEU A 75 -11.66 6.07 -11.35
CA LEU A 75 -10.30 5.59 -11.11
C LEU A 75 -9.90 4.56 -12.15
N GLU A 76 -10.80 3.65 -12.50
CA GLU A 76 -10.51 2.65 -13.51
C GLU A 76 -10.32 3.29 -14.88
N SER A 77 -11.12 4.30 -15.18
CA SER A 77 -10.97 5.02 -16.42
C SER A 77 -9.62 5.71 -16.52
N ARG A 78 -9.19 6.34 -15.42
CA ARG A 78 -7.89 6.98 -15.38
C ARG A 78 -6.77 5.96 -15.52
N ALA A 79 -6.94 4.79 -14.90
CA ALA A 79 -5.95 3.73 -15.01
C ALA A 79 -5.80 3.27 -16.46
N LEU A 80 -6.91 3.15 -17.16
CA LEU A 80 -6.85 2.78 -18.57
C LEU A 80 -6.19 3.86 -19.41
N GLN A 81 -6.51 5.11 -19.16
CA GLN A 81 -5.94 6.23 -19.90
C GLN A 81 -4.42 6.29 -19.72
N GLU A 82 -3.95 6.02 -18.53
CA GLU A 82 -2.53 6.08 -18.23
C GLU A 82 -1.81 4.77 -18.48
N GLU A 83 -2.52 3.77 -18.98
CA GLU A 83 -1.97 2.45 -19.26
C GLU A 83 -1.35 1.84 -18.01
N ALA A 84 -2.00 2.04 -16.87
CA ALA A 84 -1.51 1.52 -15.61
C ALA A 84 -1.64 0.01 -15.56
N LYS A 85 -0.71 -0.62 -14.88
CA LYS A 85 -0.75 -2.06 -14.67
C LYS A 85 -1.60 -2.43 -13.48
N PHE A 86 -1.59 -1.59 -12.46
CA PHE A 86 -2.26 -1.88 -11.20
C PHE A 86 -2.91 -0.62 -10.64
N ILE A 87 -3.96 -0.83 -9.84
CA ILE A 87 -4.48 0.20 -8.97
C ILE A 87 -4.10 -0.18 -7.55
N LEU A 88 -3.53 0.77 -6.81
CA LEU A 88 -3.08 0.53 -5.45
C LEU A 88 -3.92 1.34 -4.47
N VAL A 89 -4.25 0.73 -3.34
CA VAL A 89 -5.06 1.38 -2.33
C VAL A 89 -4.50 1.06 -0.95
N SER A 90 -4.69 1.95 0.00
CA SER A 90 -4.21 1.72 1.35
C SER A 90 -5.01 0.57 1.99
N GLU A 91 -4.38 -0.08 2.96
CA GLU A 91 -5.01 -1.19 3.66
C GLU A 91 -6.28 -0.74 4.38
N LYS A 92 -6.25 0.45 4.95
CA LYS A 92 -7.39 0.99 5.66
C LYS A 92 -8.57 1.19 4.72
N ASP A 93 -8.31 1.68 3.52
CA ASP A 93 -9.38 1.91 2.55
C ASP A 93 -9.88 0.60 1.94
N ALA A 94 -9.02 -0.40 1.85
CA ALA A 94 -9.42 -1.67 1.26
C ALA A 94 -10.59 -2.30 2.00
N VAL A 95 -10.68 -2.07 3.30
CA VAL A 95 -11.78 -2.60 4.10
C VAL A 95 -13.12 -2.08 3.57
N LYS A 96 -13.14 -0.84 3.11
CA LYS A 96 -14.36 -0.23 2.59
C LYS A 96 -14.71 -0.70 1.19
N LEU A 97 -13.77 -1.36 0.52
CA LEU A 97 -13.93 -1.73 -0.89
C LEU A 97 -14.16 -3.21 -1.09
N LYS A 98 -14.23 -3.98 -0.03
CA LYS A 98 -14.25 -5.43 -0.16
C LYS A 98 -15.47 -5.97 -0.89
N ASP A 99 -16.57 -5.22 -0.88
CA ASP A 99 -17.78 -5.65 -1.57
C ASP A 99 -17.91 -5.04 -2.96
N ILE A 100 -16.92 -4.29 -3.39
CA ILE A 100 -16.94 -3.65 -4.70
C ILE A 100 -16.18 -4.52 -5.68
N LYS A 101 -16.79 -4.75 -6.84
CA LYS A 101 -16.14 -5.51 -7.88
C LYS A 101 -15.40 -4.58 -8.81
N PHE A 102 -14.13 -4.86 -9.00
CA PHE A 102 -13.29 -4.07 -9.90
C PHE A 102 -13.12 -4.81 -11.21
N SER A 103 -13.05 -4.07 -12.29
CA SER A 103 -12.67 -4.64 -13.59
C SER A 103 -11.19 -4.46 -13.88
N PHE A 104 -10.43 -4.04 -12.90
CA PHE A 104 -9.01 -3.77 -13.00
C PHE A 104 -8.29 -4.47 -11.85
N PRO A 105 -7.04 -4.88 -12.01
CA PRO A 105 -6.31 -5.47 -10.87
C PRO A 105 -6.08 -4.42 -9.79
N VAL A 106 -6.64 -4.65 -8.61
CA VAL A 106 -6.51 -3.74 -7.47
C VAL A 106 -5.80 -4.47 -6.36
N TYR A 107 -4.77 -3.83 -5.81
CA TYR A 107 -3.98 -4.40 -4.74
C TYR A 107 -4.00 -3.47 -3.54
N LYS A 108 -4.19 -4.05 -2.37
CA LYS A 108 -4.02 -3.26 -1.16
C LYS A 108 -2.55 -3.30 -0.75
N VAL A 109 -2.09 -2.17 -0.27
CA VAL A 109 -0.69 -1.96 0.07
C VAL A 109 -0.51 -2.24 1.55
N VAL A 110 0.33 -3.20 1.88
CA VAL A 110 0.65 -3.50 3.27
C VAL A 110 1.92 -2.76 3.64
N ILE A 111 1.83 -1.93 4.66
CA ILE A 111 2.92 -1.07 5.08
C ILE A 111 3.50 -1.59 6.36
N ASP A 112 4.81 -1.60 6.45
CA ASP A 112 5.53 -2.07 7.61
C ASP A 112 6.37 -0.94 8.18
N LEU A 113 6.66 -1.04 9.47
CA LEU A 113 7.46 -0.05 10.16
C LEU A 113 8.86 -0.61 10.36
N GLU A 114 9.84 0.08 9.81
CA GLU A 114 11.22 -0.32 9.94
C GLU A 114 11.93 0.62 10.91
N ILE A 115 12.60 0.06 11.89
CA ILE A 115 13.40 0.83 12.84
C ILE A 115 14.84 0.82 12.36
N LEU A 116 15.33 1.99 11.97
CA LEU A 116 16.65 2.11 11.37
C LEU A 116 17.76 2.28 12.37
N GLU A 117 17.46 2.90 13.51
CA GLU A 117 18.45 3.07 14.56
C GLU A 117 18.04 2.30 15.78
N GLY A 118 19.02 1.75 16.47
CA GLY A 118 18.74 0.96 17.65
C GLY A 118 18.25 -0.42 17.32
N ARG A 119 18.25 -0.77 16.05
CA ARG A 119 17.73 -2.06 15.63
C ARG A 119 18.48 -3.22 16.29
N GLU A 120 19.78 -3.09 16.39
CA GLU A 120 20.55 -4.16 17.02
C GLU A 120 20.17 -4.37 18.47
N ILE A 121 19.72 -3.30 19.12
CA ILE A 121 19.31 -3.40 20.50
C ILE A 121 18.04 -4.20 20.62
N PHE A 122 17.16 -4.06 19.65
CA PHE A 122 15.85 -4.66 19.74
C PHE A 122 15.71 -5.98 18.98
N ASN A 123 16.60 -6.25 18.08
CA ASN A 123 16.35 -7.34 17.14
C ASN A 123 16.15 -8.68 17.83
N ASN A 124 16.67 -8.84 19.00
CA ASN A 124 16.50 -10.10 19.71
C ASN A 124 15.07 -10.34 20.12
N GLN A 125 14.33 -9.27 20.33
CA GLN A 125 12.97 -9.39 20.78
C GLN A 125 12.00 -9.28 19.64
N ILE A 126 12.34 -8.48 18.69
CA ILE A 126 11.35 -8.11 17.73
C ILE A 126 11.11 -9.14 16.68
N THR A 127 12.01 -9.78 16.39
CA THR A 127 11.83 -10.66 15.32
C THR A 127 10.47 -11.35 15.19
N THR A 128 10.39 -10.89 15.37
CA THR A 128 9.61 -11.18 15.15
C THR A 128 8.51 -11.13 14.97
N SER A 129 8.44 -10.73 14.91
CA SER A 129 7.66 -10.58 14.67
C SER A 129 6.79 -10.46 14.31
N ARG A 130 6.85 -10.32 13.99
CA ARG A 130 6.40 -10.28 13.47
C ARG A 130 5.76 -10.69 13.18
N ARG A 131 5.87 -10.57 12.84
CA ARG A 131 5.72 -11.20 12.42
C ARG A 131 5.31 -11.58 12.44
N SER A 132 5.25 -11.16 12.20
CA SER A 132 5.27 -11.84 12.09
C SER A 132 4.76 -12.00 12.11
N THR A 133 4.50 -11.81 11.81
CA THR A 133 4.40 -12.38 11.68
C THR A 133 4.01 -12.53 11.65
N THR A 134 3.83 -12.32 11.32
CA THR A 134 3.85 -12.90 11.17
C THR A 134 3.56 -13.12 11.22
N ASN A 135 3.36 -13.01 10.85
CA ASN A 135 3.43 -13.60 10.77
C ASN A 135 3.32 -13.78 10.79
N ARG A 136 3.27 -13.56 10.44
CA ARG A 136 3.57 -14.03 10.33
C ARG A 136 3.65 -14.49 10.42
N GLY A 137 3.08 -13.98 10.28
CA GLY A 137 3.50 -14.61 10.29
C GLY A 137 3.51 -14.82 10.45
N GLY A 138 3.24 -14.66 10.25
CA GLY A 138 3.67 -15.14 10.24
C GLY A 138 3.64 -15.22 10.36
N ASN A 139 3.64 -15.15 10.03
CA ASN A 139 3.92 -15.51 9.97
C ASN A 139 3.91 -15.58 10.06
#